data_6d630eee6a1064e9155d7885548a8a53
#
_entry.id   6d630eee6a1064e9155d7885548a8a53
#
_cell.length_a   1.000
_cell.length_b   1.000
_cell.length_c   1.000
_cell.angle_alpha   90.00
_cell.angle_beta   90.00
_cell.angle_gamma   90.00
#
_symmetry.space_group_name_H-M   'P 1'
#
loop_
_entity.id
_entity.type
_entity.pdbx_description
1 polymer ?
#
loop_
_entity_poly.entity_id
_entity_poly.type
_entity_poly.pdbx_seq_one_letter_code
_entity_poly.pdbx_strand_id
1 'polypeptide(L)'
;MNIIIRRIIQYLLLVVILLGGVYAVFRFQDAPQSHAGVGDIAPPFSSMDLEGKQVRLTDYKGKRVLINFWASWCNPCVNELPLLNEAYKLAGVDMLAVNVGEKSGAVQKFVERYELEFPIVMDSDLKIKQAYQVVGMPLTLLIDEEGTIIDRHEGELTEMEDILNLMNRIKQEQGNKNL
;
A
#
# COMPACT_ATOMS: atom_id res chain seq x y z
N MET A 1 16.25 -5.80 -58.43
CA MET A 1 16.51 -5.14 -57.14
C MET A 1 17.90 -5.57 -56.66
N ASN A 2 18.88 -4.63 -56.61
CA ASN A 2 20.31 -4.92 -56.42
C ASN A 2 20.55 -5.60 -55.06
N ILE A 3 21.38 -6.64 -55.04
CA ILE A 3 21.80 -7.40 -53.86
C ILE A 3 22.31 -6.46 -52.76
N ILE A 4 22.99 -5.38 -53.13
CA ILE A 4 23.51 -4.33 -52.25
C ILE A 4 22.38 -3.60 -51.48
N ILE A 5 21.30 -3.21 -52.21
CA ILE A 5 20.15 -2.53 -51.59
C ILE A 5 19.44 -3.45 -50.59
N ARG A 6 19.30 -4.73 -50.92
CA ARG A 6 18.69 -5.73 -50.03
C ARG A 6 19.50 -5.90 -48.71
N ARG A 7 20.82 -5.92 -48.80
CA ARG A 7 21.68 -5.98 -47.61
C ARG A 7 21.64 -4.73 -46.78
N ILE A 8 21.59 -3.53 -47.40
CA ILE A 8 21.46 -2.25 -46.68
C ILE A 8 20.12 -2.22 -45.93
N ILE A 9 19.00 -2.59 -46.52
CA ILE A 9 17.70 -2.65 -45.88
C ILE A 9 17.71 -3.63 -44.72
N GLN A 10 18.35 -4.78 -44.87
CA GLN A 10 18.46 -5.80 -43.81
C GLN A 10 19.24 -5.30 -42.60
N TYR A 11 20.39 -4.58 -42.82
CA TYR A 11 21.14 -3.97 -41.73
C TYR A 11 20.39 -2.84 -41.05
N LEU A 12 19.65 -2.00 -41.79
CA LEU A 12 18.80 -0.95 -41.21
C LEU A 12 17.71 -1.53 -40.32
N LEU A 13 17.05 -2.60 -40.74
CA LEU A 13 16.04 -3.29 -39.92
C LEU A 13 16.64 -3.86 -38.63
N LEU A 14 17.81 -4.48 -38.70
CA LEU A 14 18.49 -4.99 -37.51
C LEU A 14 18.85 -3.88 -36.53
N VAL A 15 19.33 -2.73 -37.02
CA VAL A 15 19.65 -1.57 -36.17
C VAL A 15 18.38 -1.03 -35.49
N VAL A 16 17.27 -0.91 -36.22
CA VAL A 16 16.00 -0.45 -35.66
C VAL A 16 15.49 -1.40 -34.56
N ILE A 17 15.59 -2.73 -34.78
CA ILE A 17 15.19 -3.74 -33.79
C ILE A 17 16.09 -3.65 -32.55
N LEU A 18 17.41 -3.51 -32.73
CA LEU A 18 18.34 -3.37 -31.62
C LEU A 18 18.10 -2.09 -30.80
N LEU A 19 17.90 -0.95 -31.49
CA LEU A 19 17.59 0.31 -30.82
C LEU A 19 16.24 0.26 -30.10
N GLY A 20 15.23 -0.37 -30.71
CA GLY A 20 13.92 -0.60 -30.08
C GLY A 20 14.03 -1.50 -28.86
N GLY A 21 14.82 -2.56 -28.94
CA GLY A 21 15.10 -3.46 -27.82
C GLY A 21 15.81 -2.77 -26.66
N VAL A 22 16.87 -2.00 -26.96
CA VAL A 22 17.60 -1.20 -25.96
C VAL A 22 16.67 -0.16 -25.32
N TYR A 23 15.89 0.56 -26.11
CA TYR A 23 14.91 1.52 -25.61
C TYR A 23 13.85 0.88 -24.70
N ALA A 24 13.34 -0.30 -25.09
CA ALA A 24 12.41 -1.05 -24.26
C ALA A 24 13.03 -1.46 -22.91
N VAL A 25 14.27 -1.99 -22.93
CA VAL A 25 14.98 -2.37 -21.70
C VAL A 25 15.20 -1.15 -20.79
N PHE A 26 15.63 0.00 -21.34
CA PHE A 26 15.78 1.23 -20.56
C PHE A 26 14.46 1.71 -19.95
N ARG A 27 13.37 1.64 -20.70
CA ARG A 27 12.04 2.02 -20.19
C ARG A 27 11.53 1.10 -19.08
N PHE A 28 11.89 -0.19 -19.12
CA PHE A 28 11.52 -1.14 -18.05
C PHE A 28 12.38 -0.99 -16.78
N GLN A 29 13.60 -0.43 -16.88
CA GLN A 29 14.47 -0.20 -15.73
C GLN A 29 14.11 1.08 -14.94
N ASP A 30 13.42 2.05 -15.56
CA ASP A 30 13.00 3.30 -14.92
C ASP A 30 11.68 3.19 -14.14
N ALA A 31 11.07 2.01 -14.03
CA ALA A 31 10.00 1.81 -13.05
C ALA A 31 10.64 1.92 -11.66
N PRO A 32 10.29 2.94 -10.84
CA PRO A 32 10.82 3.04 -9.50
C PRO A 32 10.46 1.73 -8.78
N GLN A 33 11.46 0.93 -8.45
CA GLN A 33 11.29 -0.19 -7.53
C GLN A 33 11.07 0.46 -6.17
N SER A 34 9.82 0.82 -5.89
CA SER A 34 9.45 1.28 -4.57
C SER A 34 9.63 0.10 -3.62
N HIS A 35 10.73 0.08 -2.92
CA HIS A 35 10.86 -0.77 -1.75
C HIS A 35 9.84 -0.23 -0.72
N ALA A 36 9.15 -1.12 -0.06
CA ALA A 36 8.20 -0.72 0.99
C ALA A 36 8.75 -1.13 2.36
N GLY A 37 10.05 -0.90 2.55
CA GLY A 37 10.76 -1.11 3.80
C GLY A 37 10.77 0.13 4.70
N VAL A 38 11.19 -0.04 5.94
CA VAL A 38 11.40 1.09 6.86
C VAL A 38 12.49 2.00 6.31
N GLY A 39 12.21 3.30 6.24
CA GLY A 39 13.06 4.34 5.66
C GLY A 39 12.74 4.67 4.19
N ASP A 40 11.92 3.88 3.52
CA ASP A 40 11.51 4.14 2.13
C ASP A 40 10.27 5.04 2.08
N ILE A 41 10.12 5.77 0.99
CA ILE A 41 8.87 6.51 0.72
C ILE A 41 7.76 5.51 0.40
N ALA A 42 6.66 5.62 1.10
CA ALA A 42 5.49 4.78 0.90
C ALA A 42 4.97 4.90 -0.54
N PRO A 43 4.79 3.77 -1.27
CA PRO A 43 4.26 3.78 -2.62
C PRO A 43 2.89 4.48 -2.66
N PRO A 44 2.74 5.52 -3.51
CA PRO A 44 1.46 6.19 -3.61
C PRO A 44 0.42 5.25 -4.22
N PHE A 45 -0.79 5.29 -3.70
CA PHE A 45 -1.93 4.57 -4.26
C PHE A 45 -3.18 5.43 -4.33
N SER A 46 -4.09 5.02 -5.19
CA SER A 46 -5.45 5.54 -5.28
C SER A 46 -6.38 4.37 -5.52
N SER A 47 -7.37 4.21 -4.66
CA SER A 47 -8.39 3.16 -4.78
C SER A 47 -9.74 3.66 -4.27
N MET A 48 -10.75 2.79 -4.27
CA MET A 48 -12.07 3.09 -3.74
C MET A 48 -12.23 2.51 -2.34
N ASP A 49 -13.02 3.18 -1.50
CA ASP A 49 -13.56 2.61 -0.26
C ASP A 49 -14.81 1.75 -0.54
N LEU A 50 -15.44 1.26 0.53
CA LEU A 50 -16.65 0.45 0.42
C LEU A 50 -17.87 1.25 -0.08
N GLU A 51 -17.89 2.56 0.15
CA GLU A 51 -18.94 3.49 -0.29
C GLU A 51 -18.72 3.97 -1.74
N GLY A 52 -17.62 3.55 -2.39
CA GLY A 52 -17.26 3.96 -3.75
C GLY A 52 -16.62 5.35 -3.83
N LYS A 53 -16.18 5.91 -2.71
CA LYS A 53 -15.42 7.16 -2.67
C LYS A 53 -13.95 6.88 -2.94
N GLN A 54 -13.30 7.76 -3.69
CA GLN A 54 -11.86 7.66 -3.95
C GLN A 54 -11.05 8.01 -2.70
N VAL A 55 -10.13 7.12 -2.33
CA VAL A 55 -9.14 7.29 -1.26
C VAL A 55 -7.74 7.26 -1.86
N ARG A 56 -6.92 8.22 -1.50
CA ARG A 56 -5.53 8.34 -1.95
C ARG A 56 -4.62 8.48 -0.76
N LEU A 57 -3.47 7.81 -0.77
CA LEU A 57 -2.47 8.00 0.28
C LEU A 57 -2.00 9.46 0.35
N THR A 58 -1.95 10.15 -0.79
CA THR A 58 -1.57 11.57 -0.86
C THR A 58 -2.50 12.52 -0.10
N ASP A 59 -3.73 12.09 0.21
CA ASP A 59 -4.69 12.88 0.99
C ASP A 59 -4.31 12.96 2.48
N TYR A 60 -3.35 12.10 2.89
CA TYR A 60 -2.78 12.04 4.25
C TYR A 60 -1.41 12.74 4.36
N LYS A 61 -0.95 13.41 3.30
CA LYS A 61 0.33 14.16 3.34
C LYS A 61 0.29 15.23 4.43
N GLY A 62 1.37 15.30 5.22
CA GLY A 62 1.46 16.18 6.39
C GLY A 62 0.82 15.61 7.65
N LYS A 63 0.37 14.34 7.59
CA LYS A 63 -0.18 13.60 8.73
C LYS A 63 0.47 12.24 8.80
N ARG A 64 0.51 11.67 10.00
CA ARG A 64 0.86 10.27 10.18
C ARG A 64 -0.37 9.39 9.95
N VAL A 65 -0.16 8.26 9.28
CA VAL A 65 -1.23 7.32 8.98
C VAL A 65 -0.77 5.89 9.24
N LEU A 66 -1.65 5.10 9.86
CA LEU A 66 -1.49 3.67 9.98
C LEU A 66 -2.12 2.99 8.77
N ILE A 67 -1.39 2.09 8.12
CA ILE A 67 -1.94 1.23 7.06
C ILE A 67 -1.87 -0.21 7.53
N ASN A 68 -3.04 -0.89 7.55
CA ASN A 68 -3.11 -2.31 7.87
C ASN A 68 -3.62 -3.09 6.65
N PHE A 69 -2.89 -4.15 6.24
CA PHE A 69 -3.27 -5.04 5.15
C PHE A 69 -3.91 -6.30 5.72
N TRP A 70 -5.12 -6.60 5.25
CA TRP A 70 -5.94 -7.67 5.79
C TRP A 70 -6.84 -8.33 4.75
N ALA A 71 -7.43 -9.48 5.12
CA ALA A 71 -8.50 -10.12 4.38
C ALA A 71 -9.44 -10.88 5.33
N SER A 72 -10.71 -11.05 4.95
CA SER A 72 -11.70 -11.74 5.79
C SER A 72 -11.44 -13.25 5.97
N TRP A 73 -10.67 -13.84 5.08
CA TRP A 73 -10.22 -15.24 5.14
C TRP A 73 -8.89 -15.44 5.90
N CYS A 74 -8.25 -14.35 6.33
CA CYS A 74 -6.99 -14.37 7.07
C CYS A 74 -7.29 -14.45 8.59
N ASN A 75 -7.19 -15.62 9.19
CA ASN A 75 -7.53 -15.83 10.61
C ASN A 75 -6.80 -14.86 11.57
N PRO A 76 -5.46 -14.67 11.48
CA PRO A 76 -4.77 -13.69 12.33
C PRO A 76 -5.29 -12.26 12.15
N CYS A 77 -5.65 -11.89 10.90
CA CYS A 77 -6.23 -10.57 10.64
C CYS A 77 -7.58 -10.40 11.34
N VAL A 78 -8.43 -11.43 11.26
CA VAL A 78 -9.77 -11.42 11.89
C VAL A 78 -9.66 -11.26 13.41
N ASN A 79 -8.64 -11.82 14.03
CA ASN A 79 -8.41 -11.71 15.47
C ASN A 79 -7.98 -10.30 15.89
N GLU A 80 -7.08 -9.64 15.10
CA GLU A 80 -6.55 -8.32 15.48
C GLU A 80 -7.50 -7.15 15.14
N LEU A 81 -8.32 -7.27 14.08
CA LEU A 81 -9.16 -6.15 13.61
C LEU A 81 -10.09 -5.57 14.68
N PRO A 82 -10.75 -6.36 15.55
CA PRO A 82 -11.53 -5.79 16.65
C PRO A 82 -10.69 -4.98 17.65
N LEU A 83 -9.47 -5.43 17.97
CA LEU A 83 -8.55 -4.71 18.86
C LEU A 83 -8.06 -3.42 18.20
N LEU A 84 -7.73 -3.46 16.92
CA LEU A 84 -7.38 -2.28 16.13
C LEU A 84 -8.53 -1.27 16.08
N ASN A 85 -9.78 -1.74 15.96
CA ASN A 85 -10.97 -0.89 15.93
C ASN A 85 -11.18 -0.17 17.27
N GLU A 86 -11.05 -0.87 18.39
CA GLU A 86 -11.13 -0.25 19.72
C GLU A 86 -10.00 0.77 19.94
N ALA A 87 -8.78 0.41 19.56
CA ALA A 87 -7.65 1.33 19.67
C ALA A 87 -7.81 2.57 18.77
N TYR A 88 -8.33 2.39 17.54
CA TYR A 88 -8.67 3.48 16.62
C TYR A 88 -9.66 4.47 17.23
N LYS A 89 -10.75 3.98 17.83
CA LYS A 89 -11.76 4.81 18.52
C LYS A 89 -11.15 5.61 19.67
N LEU A 90 -10.25 4.99 20.44
CA LEU A 90 -9.60 5.61 21.59
C LEU A 90 -8.50 6.60 21.17
N ALA A 91 -7.71 6.24 20.17
CA ALA A 91 -6.53 7.01 19.79
C ALA A 91 -6.86 8.23 18.93
N GLY A 92 -7.91 8.19 18.11
CA GLY A 92 -8.26 9.28 17.19
C GLY A 92 -7.12 9.58 16.20
N VAL A 93 -6.53 8.54 15.63
CA VAL A 93 -5.44 8.61 14.63
C VAL A 93 -5.97 8.33 13.24
N ASP A 94 -5.29 8.83 12.20
CA ASP A 94 -5.62 8.44 10.83
C ASP A 94 -5.19 6.99 10.57
N MET A 95 -6.11 6.17 10.07
CA MET A 95 -5.88 4.77 9.73
C MET A 95 -6.57 4.40 8.42
N LEU A 96 -5.93 3.52 7.64
CA LEU A 96 -6.47 2.92 6.42
C LEU A 96 -6.33 1.39 6.50
N ALA A 97 -7.42 0.66 6.46
CA ALA A 97 -7.40 -0.79 6.39
C ALA A 97 -7.55 -1.25 4.93
N VAL A 98 -6.46 -1.71 4.33
CA VAL A 98 -6.42 -2.16 2.94
C VAL A 98 -6.87 -3.62 2.85
N ASN A 99 -8.06 -3.84 2.30
CA ASN A 99 -8.58 -5.18 2.06
C ASN A 99 -8.02 -5.76 0.75
N VAL A 100 -7.38 -6.93 0.85
CA VAL A 100 -6.59 -7.53 -0.22
C VAL A 100 -7.39 -8.57 -1.00
N GLY A 101 -7.68 -8.29 -2.28
CA GLY A 101 -8.14 -9.28 -3.26
C GLY A 101 -9.59 -9.73 -3.13
N GLU A 102 -10.40 -9.08 -2.32
CA GLU A 102 -11.80 -9.47 -2.11
C GLU A 102 -12.77 -8.55 -2.88
N LYS A 103 -14.01 -9.02 -3.03
CA LYS A 103 -15.11 -8.23 -3.58
C LYS A 103 -15.80 -7.44 -2.48
N SER A 104 -16.24 -6.23 -2.79
CA SER A 104 -16.87 -5.30 -1.83
C SER A 104 -18.01 -5.93 -1.01
N GLY A 105 -18.88 -6.74 -1.63
CA GLY A 105 -20.01 -7.37 -0.93
C GLY A 105 -19.62 -8.40 0.15
N ALA A 106 -18.44 -9.04 0.05
CA ALA A 106 -17.93 -9.91 1.10
C ALA A 106 -17.34 -9.07 2.25
N VAL A 107 -16.57 -8.05 1.90
CA VAL A 107 -15.92 -7.13 2.85
C VAL A 107 -16.97 -6.34 3.62
N GLN A 108 -18.02 -5.84 2.95
CA GLN A 108 -19.11 -5.12 3.58
C GLN A 108 -19.76 -5.94 4.71
N LYS A 109 -20.11 -7.21 4.45
CA LYS A 109 -20.70 -8.11 5.46
C LYS A 109 -19.78 -8.34 6.66
N PHE A 110 -18.46 -8.36 6.39
CA PHE A 110 -17.45 -8.51 7.45
C PHE A 110 -17.38 -7.24 8.30
N VAL A 111 -17.27 -6.06 7.66
CA VAL A 111 -17.23 -4.76 8.35
C VAL A 111 -18.47 -4.53 9.22
N GLU A 112 -19.67 -4.83 8.69
CA GLU A 112 -20.92 -4.75 9.43
C GLU A 112 -20.96 -5.71 10.62
N ARG A 113 -20.50 -6.95 10.44
CA ARG A 113 -20.48 -7.98 11.48
C ARG A 113 -19.58 -7.64 12.66
N TYR A 114 -18.42 -7.02 12.40
CA TYR A 114 -17.42 -6.67 13.41
C TYR A 114 -17.46 -5.18 13.80
N GLU A 115 -18.44 -4.43 13.26
CA GLU A 115 -18.66 -3.01 13.56
C GLU A 115 -17.36 -2.17 13.40
N LEU A 116 -16.62 -2.42 12.30
CA LEU A 116 -15.37 -1.71 12.04
C LEU A 116 -15.65 -0.27 11.59
N GLU A 117 -15.01 0.71 12.23
CA GLU A 117 -15.26 2.14 12.01
C GLU A 117 -14.15 2.84 11.23
N PHE A 118 -12.96 2.25 11.13
CA PHE A 118 -11.88 2.83 10.32
C PHE A 118 -12.14 2.68 8.81
N PRO A 119 -11.62 3.57 7.97
CA PRO A 119 -11.79 3.52 6.52
C PRO A 119 -11.22 2.22 5.91
N ILE A 120 -12.02 1.57 5.05
CA ILE A 120 -11.65 0.37 4.33
C ILE A 120 -11.30 0.74 2.89
N VAL A 121 -10.07 0.44 2.47
CA VAL A 121 -9.60 0.64 1.10
C VAL A 121 -9.62 -0.68 0.35
N MET A 122 -10.24 -0.73 -0.83
CA MET A 122 -10.38 -1.95 -1.61
C MET A 122 -9.18 -2.14 -2.54
N ASP A 123 -8.41 -3.21 -2.37
CA ASP A 123 -7.31 -3.62 -3.27
C ASP A 123 -7.70 -4.89 -4.05
N SER A 124 -8.81 -4.81 -4.78
CA SER A 124 -9.39 -5.95 -5.51
C SER A 124 -8.50 -6.45 -6.65
N ASP A 125 -7.65 -5.59 -7.22
CA ASP A 125 -6.71 -5.91 -8.30
C ASP A 125 -5.28 -6.20 -7.81
N LEU A 126 -5.05 -6.21 -6.50
CA LEU A 126 -3.78 -6.52 -5.82
C LEU A 126 -2.63 -5.54 -6.11
N LYS A 127 -2.90 -4.37 -6.66
CA LYS A 127 -1.86 -3.40 -7.01
C LYS A 127 -1.20 -2.77 -5.79
N ILE A 128 -2.00 -2.45 -4.75
CA ILE A 128 -1.47 -1.90 -3.51
C ILE A 128 -0.63 -2.97 -2.81
N LYS A 129 -1.16 -4.19 -2.68
CA LYS A 129 -0.43 -5.34 -2.14
C LYS A 129 0.93 -5.53 -2.81
N GLN A 130 0.97 -5.48 -4.15
CA GLN A 130 2.20 -5.64 -4.94
C GLN A 130 3.18 -4.48 -4.72
N ALA A 131 2.70 -3.24 -4.74
CA ALA A 131 3.51 -2.05 -4.53
C ALA A 131 4.17 -2.05 -3.14
N TYR A 132 3.44 -2.50 -2.12
CA TYR A 132 3.93 -2.60 -0.73
C TYR A 132 4.64 -3.92 -0.42
N GLN A 133 4.82 -4.79 -1.42
CA GLN A 133 5.50 -6.08 -1.30
C GLN A 133 4.96 -6.93 -0.12
N VAL A 134 3.63 -6.97 0.02
CA VAL A 134 2.96 -7.71 1.09
C VAL A 134 3.03 -9.20 0.79
N VAL A 135 3.89 -9.91 1.49
CA VAL A 135 4.07 -11.37 1.35
C VAL A 135 3.13 -12.13 2.29
N GLY A 136 3.01 -11.68 3.54
CA GLY A 136 2.13 -12.22 4.58
C GLY A 136 1.14 -11.19 5.10
N MET A 137 0.06 -11.65 5.71
CA MET A 137 -0.93 -10.82 6.40
C MET A 137 -1.22 -11.40 7.78
N PRO A 138 -1.55 -10.53 8.74
CA PRO A 138 -1.63 -9.07 8.63
C PRO A 138 -0.26 -8.41 8.48
N LEU A 139 -0.25 -7.23 7.88
CA LEU A 139 0.90 -6.34 7.82
C LEU A 139 0.44 -4.95 8.23
N THR A 140 1.09 -4.36 9.21
CA THR A 140 0.80 -3.00 9.68
C THR A 140 2.00 -2.09 9.44
N LEU A 141 1.76 -0.95 8.80
CA LEU A 141 2.76 0.07 8.50
C LEU A 141 2.40 1.37 9.19
N LEU A 142 3.42 2.05 9.72
CA LEU A 142 3.31 3.43 10.17
C LEU A 142 4.04 4.35 9.19
N ILE A 143 3.31 5.33 8.67
CA ILE A 143 3.83 6.31 7.69
C ILE A 143 3.83 7.68 8.36
N ASP A 144 4.95 8.41 8.22
CA ASP A 144 5.11 9.76 8.77
C ASP A 144 4.49 10.86 7.88
N GLU A 145 4.64 12.10 8.32
CA GLU A 145 4.09 13.29 7.65
C GLU A 145 4.75 13.56 6.29
N GLU A 146 5.97 13.11 6.11
CA GLU A 146 6.75 13.20 4.87
C GLU A 146 6.37 12.10 3.87
N GLY A 147 5.64 11.06 4.33
CA GLY A 147 5.26 9.89 3.54
C GLY A 147 6.26 8.75 3.60
N THR A 148 7.17 8.76 4.60
CA THR A 148 8.16 7.70 4.81
C THR A 148 7.58 6.60 5.70
N ILE A 149 7.86 5.35 5.39
CA ILE A 149 7.53 4.21 6.25
C ILE A 149 8.51 4.21 7.43
N ILE A 150 8.01 4.50 8.63
CA ILE A 150 8.82 4.56 9.86
C ILE A 150 8.69 3.32 10.73
N ASP A 151 7.71 2.48 10.46
CA ASP A 151 7.56 1.17 11.09
C ASP A 151 6.89 0.17 10.15
N ARG A 152 7.27 -1.11 10.27
CA ARG A 152 6.71 -2.23 9.51
C ARG A 152 6.60 -3.43 10.42
N HIS A 153 5.38 -3.73 10.87
CA HIS A 153 5.06 -4.87 11.71
C HIS A 153 4.42 -5.99 10.87
N GLU A 154 5.06 -7.14 10.79
CA GLU A 154 4.56 -8.33 10.09
C GLU A 154 4.01 -9.33 11.11
N GLY A 155 2.76 -9.74 10.93
CA GLY A 155 2.06 -10.66 11.82
C GLY A 155 1.01 -9.98 12.69
N GLU A 156 0.32 -10.81 13.48
CA GLU A 156 -0.81 -10.42 14.32
C GLU A 156 -0.37 -9.55 15.51
N LEU A 157 -1.06 -8.45 15.75
CA LEU A 157 -0.97 -7.66 16.96
C LEU A 157 -2.00 -8.18 17.97
N THR A 158 -1.54 -8.89 19.00
CA THR A 158 -2.40 -9.59 19.96
C THR A 158 -2.68 -8.79 21.24
N GLU A 159 -1.82 -7.82 21.57
CA GLU A 159 -1.93 -7.06 22.81
C GLU A 159 -2.38 -5.62 22.52
N MET A 160 -3.42 -5.18 23.24
CA MET A 160 -3.92 -3.81 23.16
C MET A 160 -2.85 -2.77 23.46
N GLU A 161 -1.92 -3.08 24.39
CA GLU A 161 -0.82 -2.21 24.75
C GLU A 161 0.10 -1.94 23.56
N ASP A 162 0.45 -2.96 22.77
CA ASP A 162 1.31 -2.83 21.60
C ASP A 162 0.63 -1.98 20.52
N ILE A 163 -0.67 -2.21 20.30
CA ILE A 163 -1.47 -1.43 19.35
C ILE A 163 -1.55 0.04 19.77
N LEU A 164 -1.83 0.30 21.05
CA LEU A 164 -1.90 1.67 21.56
C LEU A 164 -0.53 2.36 21.52
N ASN A 165 0.57 1.64 21.81
CA ASN A 165 1.92 2.16 21.68
C ASN A 165 2.25 2.54 20.24
N LEU A 166 1.87 1.69 19.26
CA LEU A 166 2.02 1.98 17.83
C LEU A 166 1.22 3.23 17.44
N MET A 167 -0.05 3.32 17.85
CA MET A 167 -0.92 4.47 17.57
C MET A 167 -0.48 5.75 18.31
N ASN A 168 0.06 5.65 19.51
CA ASN A 168 0.58 6.80 20.26
C ASN A 168 1.83 7.42 19.60
N ARG A 169 2.64 6.61 18.91
CA ARG A 169 3.76 7.13 18.09
C ARG A 169 3.26 8.04 16.96
N ILE A 170 2.01 7.87 16.53
CA ILE A 170 1.35 8.79 15.58
C ILE A 170 1.10 10.16 16.22
N LYS A 171 0.75 10.21 17.53
CA LYS A 171 0.38 11.45 18.23
C LYS A 171 1.58 12.27 18.73
N GLN A 172 2.62 11.62 19.26
CA GLN A 172 3.65 12.30 20.05
C GLN A 172 4.47 13.33 19.26
N GLU A 173 4.62 13.19 17.96
CA GLU A 173 5.37 14.17 17.18
C GLU A 173 4.50 15.27 16.56
N GLN A 174 3.20 15.07 16.45
CA GLN A 174 2.28 16.16 16.08
C GLN A 174 2.26 17.27 17.16
N GLY A 175 2.45 16.89 18.43
CA GLY A 175 2.52 17.85 19.55
C GLY A 175 3.83 18.67 19.63
N ASN A 176 4.91 18.15 19.11
CA ASN A 176 6.23 18.81 19.21
C ASN A 176 6.52 19.85 18.09
N LYS A 177 5.73 19.85 17.01
CA LYS A 177 5.83 20.85 15.92
C LYS A 177 5.01 22.13 16.17
N ASN A 178 4.19 22.18 17.23
CA ASN A 178 3.36 23.33 17.60
C ASN A 178 3.91 24.15 18.78
N LEU A 179 5.18 23.93 19.18
CA LEU A 179 5.95 24.72 20.14
C LEU A 179 7.14 25.38 19.42
#